data_171cb4b13e361192abcbb9c824958211
#
_entry.id   171cb4b13e361192abcbb9c824958211
#
_cell.length_a   1.000
_cell.length_b   1.000
_cell.length_c   1.000
_cell.angle_alpha   90.00
_cell.angle_beta   90.00
_cell.angle_gamma   90.00
#
_symmetry.space_group_name_H-M   'P 1'
#
loop_
_entity.id
_entity.type
_entity.pdbx_description
1 polymer ?
#
loop_
_entity_poly.entity_id
_entity_poly.type
_entity_poly.pdbx_seq_one_letter_code
_entity_poly.pdbx_strand_id
1 'polypeptide(L)'
;MSSHHPRAAEDFPAYLSAGQTPLITAMLEPSFYAQGAAEIGHVETHISHLFFVGDLVYKVKKAVRFSFLDYSTLARRKFCLQEELRLNRRLAPSVYLGVLPISHENGSWQLGSDVRPVEYTLVMRRLPEKRMLDFLLGRNRVTAEMMRALAEALVPFHAGAPTGGKINGVGNPLAIRTMWEENLADVRPFVGELLDPFSFEALRDFGRCFAARHRDLLVYRVLEGRIREGHGDLHCGHICFAPEGIQIFDCVEFNPRFRYGDVASEVAFLVMDMESRGAGELAQEFLNRYLEMTNDHALSVLLPFYKCQRALVRGKVEALRSGGVSPLASRYFDYACRVRWEAMQPFLIVVCGLTGSGKSTLARELTRRLGVRTISSDATRKALAGVTGQQGGLAYEEGIYHPVVTQRTYAKMAEEAEKLLIRRQGVILDGTFHRKAQREAIARLAARHRVPLAVIHCQSADGVVEERLKRRAAEGQDLSDGRWEIYLKQKAALEPFEEISRNAHLALNTEADVSELRKQVEPFLQRLFLGEAGTN
;
A
#
# COMPACT_ATOMS: atom_id res chain seq x y z
N MET A 1 -15.53 17.94 -33.67
CA MET A 1 -16.79 17.77 -32.96
C MET A 1 -17.17 16.30 -33.04
N SER A 2 -16.85 15.53 -32.04
CA SER A 2 -17.43 14.19 -31.82
C SER A 2 -17.09 13.83 -30.38
N SER A 3 -18.09 13.95 -29.52
CA SER A 3 -18.05 13.70 -28.09
C SER A 3 -17.97 12.18 -27.85
N HIS A 4 -16.81 11.68 -27.43
CA HIS A 4 -16.70 10.36 -26.86
C HIS A 4 -16.93 10.47 -25.34
N HIS A 5 -18.14 10.13 -24.92
CA HIS A 5 -18.45 9.78 -23.53
C HIS A 5 -17.79 8.42 -23.22
N PRO A 6 -17.11 8.24 -22.09
CA PRO A 6 -16.60 6.94 -21.69
C PRO A 6 -17.75 6.05 -21.22
N ARG A 7 -17.94 4.91 -21.88
CA ARG A 7 -18.80 3.80 -21.46
C ARG A 7 -18.15 3.07 -20.28
N ALA A 8 -18.26 3.58 -19.06
CA ALA A 8 -17.78 2.91 -17.84
C ALA A 8 -18.88 2.66 -16.79
N ALA A 9 -20.15 2.95 -17.11
CA ALA A 9 -21.28 2.80 -16.18
C ALA A 9 -22.30 1.74 -16.59
N GLU A 10 -22.07 0.98 -17.68
CA GLU A 10 -23.11 0.08 -18.22
C GLU A 10 -23.04 -1.40 -17.77
N ASP A 11 -22.06 -1.81 -16.94
CA ASP A 11 -21.90 -3.22 -16.54
C ASP A 11 -22.31 -3.54 -15.08
N PHE A 12 -23.12 -2.71 -14.44
CA PHE A 12 -23.85 -3.08 -13.23
C PHE A 12 -25.36 -3.16 -13.48
N PRO A 13 -25.84 -4.25 -14.10
CA PRO A 13 -27.28 -4.42 -14.15
C PRO A 13 -27.79 -4.69 -12.74
N ALA A 14 -28.66 -3.82 -12.25
CA ALA A 14 -29.49 -4.06 -11.08
C ALA A 14 -30.47 -5.19 -11.40
N TYR A 15 -29.99 -6.42 -11.45
CA TYR A 15 -30.81 -7.61 -11.54
C TYR A 15 -31.20 -8.07 -10.13
N LEU A 16 -32.14 -7.37 -9.51
CA LEU A 16 -33.08 -8.07 -8.65
C LEU A 16 -33.84 -8.99 -9.59
N SER A 17 -33.61 -10.31 -9.54
CA SER A 17 -34.52 -11.21 -10.21
C SER A 17 -35.90 -10.91 -9.64
N ALA A 18 -36.91 -10.69 -10.49
CA ALA A 18 -38.28 -10.44 -10.07
C ALA A 18 -38.81 -11.51 -9.08
N GLY A 19 -38.12 -12.66 -8.97
CA GLY A 19 -38.41 -13.75 -8.06
C GLY A 19 -37.98 -13.56 -6.59
N GLN A 20 -37.00 -12.66 -6.27
CA GLN A 20 -36.58 -12.47 -4.85
C GLN A 20 -37.33 -11.34 -4.14
N THR A 21 -37.92 -10.39 -4.86
CA THR A 21 -38.64 -9.24 -4.26
C THR A 21 -39.73 -9.63 -3.24
N PRO A 22 -40.61 -10.63 -3.49
CA PRO A 22 -41.60 -11.04 -2.49
C PRO A 22 -40.97 -11.56 -1.19
N LEU A 23 -39.89 -12.32 -1.28
CA LEU A 23 -39.14 -12.81 -0.12
C LEU A 23 -38.51 -11.66 0.66
N ILE A 24 -37.85 -10.74 -0.01
CA ILE A 24 -37.19 -9.59 0.64
C ILE A 24 -38.24 -8.75 1.38
N THR A 25 -39.42 -8.50 0.76
CA THR A 25 -40.52 -7.80 1.41
C THR A 25 -41.00 -8.56 2.66
N ALA A 26 -41.16 -9.87 2.57
CA ALA A 26 -41.58 -10.69 3.72
C ALA A 26 -40.53 -10.67 4.84
N MET A 27 -39.23 -10.69 4.51
CA MET A 27 -38.16 -10.64 5.50
C MET A 27 -38.00 -9.28 6.20
N LEU A 28 -38.65 -8.25 5.73
CA LEU A 28 -38.77 -6.96 6.42
C LEU A 28 -39.88 -6.96 7.49
N GLU A 29 -40.74 -7.95 7.48
CA GLU A 29 -41.85 -8.07 8.45
C GLU A 29 -41.37 -8.83 9.70
N PRO A 30 -41.61 -8.31 10.94
CA PRO A 30 -41.28 -9.00 12.18
C PRO A 30 -41.88 -10.40 12.29
N SER A 31 -43.07 -10.63 11.73
CA SER A 31 -43.77 -11.91 11.73
C SER A 31 -43.09 -13.02 10.95
N PHE A 32 -42.12 -12.69 10.09
CA PHE A 32 -41.29 -13.67 9.39
C PHE A 32 -40.40 -14.48 10.33
N TYR A 33 -40.06 -13.92 11.48
CA TYR A 33 -39.10 -14.50 12.44
C TYR A 33 -39.83 -15.01 13.69
N ALA A 34 -39.59 -16.28 14.05
CA ALA A 34 -40.21 -16.90 15.22
C ALA A 34 -39.92 -16.19 16.56
N GLN A 35 -38.86 -15.37 16.63
CA GLN A 35 -38.39 -14.73 17.85
C GLN A 35 -39.13 -13.41 18.16
N GLY A 36 -39.92 -12.89 17.24
CA GLY A 36 -40.61 -11.60 17.38
C GLY A 36 -39.64 -10.45 17.61
N ALA A 37 -39.26 -9.74 16.58
CA ALA A 37 -38.43 -8.54 16.71
C ALA A 37 -39.31 -7.28 16.63
N ALA A 38 -38.98 -6.23 17.38
CA ALA A 38 -39.72 -4.98 17.32
C ALA A 38 -39.44 -4.19 16.02
N GLU A 39 -38.22 -4.34 15.47
CA GLU A 39 -37.77 -3.63 14.27
C GLU A 39 -36.77 -4.50 13.52
N ILE A 40 -36.82 -4.47 12.18
CA ILE A 40 -35.90 -5.15 11.29
C ILE A 40 -35.00 -4.11 10.59
N GLY A 41 -33.73 -4.15 10.92
CA GLY A 41 -32.74 -3.38 10.15
C GLY A 41 -32.41 -4.07 8.83
N HIS A 42 -32.24 -3.33 7.74
CA HIS A 42 -31.89 -3.89 6.44
C HIS A 42 -30.73 -3.14 5.81
N VAL A 43 -29.73 -3.88 5.37
CA VAL A 43 -28.61 -3.37 4.58
C VAL A 43 -28.48 -4.18 3.31
N GLU A 44 -28.41 -3.48 2.20
CA GLU A 44 -28.21 -4.06 0.87
C GLU A 44 -26.76 -3.83 0.41
N THR A 45 -26.11 -4.91 0.00
CA THR A 45 -24.81 -4.90 -0.65
C THR A 45 -24.93 -5.22 -2.13
N HIS A 46 -23.84 -5.18 -2.90
CA HIS A 46 -23.87 -5.57 -4.32
C HIS A 46 -24.32 -7.02 -4.54
N ILE A 47 -24.06 -7.92 -3.58
CA ILE A 47 -24.23 -9.36 -3.75
C ILE A 47 -25.13 -10.01 -2.70
N SER A 48 -25.60 -9.28 -1.69
CA SER A 48 -26.38 -9.84 -0.58
C SER A 48 -27.32 -8.82 0.05
N HIS A 49 -28.41 -9.32 0.67
CA HIS A 49 -29.24 -8.62 1.63
C HIS A 49 -28.91 -9.10 3.05
N LEU A 50 -28.80 -8.17 3.99
CA LEU A 50 -28.54 -8.42 5.41
C LEU A 50 -29.72 -7.89 6.22
N PHE A 51 -30.39 -8.76 6.99
CA PHE A 51 -31.49 -8.41 7.87
C PHE A 51 -31.03 -8.53 9.33
N PHE A 52 -31.11 -7.44 10.06
CA PHE A 52 -30.72 -7.35 11.46
C PHE A 52 -31.97 -7.54 12.33
N VAL A 53 -32.01 -8.65 13.07
CA VAL A 53 -33.17 -9.09 13.85
C VAL A 53 -32.71 -9.34 15.29
N GLY A 54 -32.80 -8.33 16.15
CA GLY A 54 -32.22 -8.39 17.49
C GLY A 54 -30.72 -8.66 17.44
N ASP A 55 -30.29 -9.75 18.09
CA ASP A 55 -28.88 -10.17 18.13
C ASP A 55 -28.46 -11.07 16.95
N LEU A 56 -29.33 -11.26 15.98
CA LEU A 56 -29.06 -12.08 14.81
C LEU A 56 -29.00 -11.26 13.52
N VAL A 57 -28.25 -11.78 12.56
CA VAL A 57 -28.19 -11.29 11.18
C VAL A 57 -28.52 -12.44 10.23
N TYR A 58 -29.47 -12.21 9.34
CA TYR A 58 -29.82 -13.14 8.28
C TYR A 58 -29.31 -12.60 6.95
N LYS A 59 -28.39 -13.35 6.31
CA LYS A 59 -27.75 -12.95 5.04
C LYS A 59 -28.32 -13.79 3.89
N VAL A 60 -28.94 -13.14 2.92
CA VAL A 60 -29.47 -13.75 1.71
C VAL A 60 -28.68 -13.28 0.51
N LYS A 61 -28.18 -14.21 -0.31
CA LYS A 61 -27.45 -13.89 -1.55
C LYS A 61 -28.41 -13.38 -2.62
N LYS A 62 -28.03 -12.33 -3.35
CA LYS A 62 -28.75 -11.86 -4.52
C LYS A 62 -28.57 -12.82 -5.69
N ALA A 63 -29.60 -12.98 -6.53
CA ALA A 63 -29.54 -13.77 -7.76
C ALA A 63 -28.84 -12.99 -8.88
N VAL A 64 -27.52 -12.73 -8.73
CA VAL A 64 -26.69 -11.95 -9.64
C VAL A 64 -25.58 -12.78 -10.26
N ARG A 65 -25.07 -12.33 -11.41
CA ARG A 65 -23.91 -12.92 -12.08
C ARG A 65 -22.95 -11.80 -12.50
N PHE A 66 -21.71 -11.88 -12.02
CA PHE A 66 -20.58 -11.04 -12.41
C PHE A 66 -19.48 -11.91 -13.01
N SER A 67 -18.46 -11.31 -13.61
CA SER A 67 -17.33 -12.05 -14.17
C SER A 67 -16.56 -12.90 -13.13
N PHE A 68 -16.58 -12.51 -11.87
CA PHE A 68 -15.86 -13.15 -10.77
C PHE A 68 -16.73 -13.99 -9.83
N LEU A 69 -18.07 -13.91 -9.91
CA LEU A 69 -19.00 -14.69 -9.10
C LEU A 69 -20.30 -15.02 -9.87
N ASP A 70 -20.94 -16.13 -9.49
CA ASP A 70 -22.22 -16.56 -10.06
C ASP A 70 -23.17 -17.09 -9.00
N TYR A 71 -24.17 -16.29 -8.63
CA TYR A 71 -25.26 -16.61 -7.72
C TYR A 71 -26.61 -16.78 -8.43
N SER A 72 -26.60 -16.98 -9.76
CA SER A 72 -27.81 -16.99 -10.59
C SER A 72 -28.80 -18.11 -10.24
N THR A 73 -28.32 -19.25 -9.72
CA THR A 73 -29.18 -20.38 -9.36
C THR A 73 -29.25 -20.59 -7.86
N LEU A 74 -30.40 -21.14 -7.36
CA LEU A 74 -30.58 -21.49 -5.96
C LEU A 74 -29.50 -22.45 -5.44
N ALA A 75 -29.11 -23.45 -6.23
CA ALA A 75 -28.06 -24.40 -5.86
C ALA A 75 -26.71 -23.72 -5.64
N ARG A 76 -26.34 -22.74 -6.47
CA ARG A 76 -25.10 -21.97 -6.32
C ARG A 76 -25.15 -21.08 -5.08
N ARG A 77 -26.26 -20.42 -4.82
CA ARG A 77 -26.43 -19.61 -3.60
C ARG A 77 -26.34 -20.46 -2.34
N LYS A 78 -26.99 -21.62 -2.31
CA LYS A 78 -26.87 -22.60 -1.22
C LYS A 78 -25.41 -23.01 -1.00
N PHE A 79 -24.74 -23.43 -2.07
CA PHE A 79 -23.33 -23.84 -2.01
C PHE A 79 -22.44 -22.73 -1.44
N CYS A 80 -22.59 -21.49 -1.94
CA CYS A 80 -21.78 -20.37 -1.46
C CYS A 80 -22.08 -20.00 0.00
N LEU A 81 -23.33 -20.07 0.47
CA LEU A 81 -23.65 -19.87 1.90
C LEU A 81 -23.05 -20.97 2.78
N GLN A 82 -23.04 -22.22 2.32
CA GLN A 82 -22.39 -23.33 3.03
C GLN A 82 -20.87 -23.17 3.07
N GLU A 83 -20.26 -22.73 1.97
CA GLU A 83 -18.82 -22.40 1.95
C GLU A 83 -18.51 -21.20 2.84
N GLU A 84 -19.33 -20.17 2.84
CA GLU A 84 -19.18 -19.01 3.74
C GLU A 84 -19.23 -19.45 5.21
N LEU A 85 -20.18 -20.31 5.57
CA LEU A 85 -20.27 -20.90 6.90
C LEU A 85 -18.99 -21.70 7.25
N ARG A 86 -18.56 -22.58 6.36
CA ARG A 86 -17.38 -23.43 6.57
C ARG A 86 -16.11 -22.59 6.78
N LEU A 87 -15.90 -21.62 5.91
CA LEU A 87 -14.68 -20.79 5.90
C LEU A 87 -14.60 -19.90 7.13
N ASN A 88 -15.70 -19.24 7.46
CA ASN A 88 -15.70 -18.25 8.54
C ASN A 88 -15.71 -18.89 9.93
N ARG A 89 -16.25 -20.11 10.09
CA ARG A 89 -16.13 -20.85 11.35
C ARG A 89 -14.70 -21.14 11.78
N ARG A 90 -13.72 -21.04 10.89
CA ARG A 90 -12.30 -21.20 11.23
C ARG A 90 -11.78 -20.10 12.17
N LEU A 91 -12.33 -18.88 12.05
CA LEU A 91 -11.89 -17.69 12.79
C LEU A 91 -12.99 -16.99 13.58
N ALA A 92 -14.26 -17.34 13.33
CA ALA A 92 -15.42 -16.76 14.01
C ALA A 92 -16.51 -17.83 14.27
N PRO A 93 -16.18 -18.94 14.98
CA PRO A 93 -17.12 -20.06 15.17
C PRO A 93 -18.36 -19.66 15.99
N SER A 94 -18.25 -18.70 16.90
CA SER A 94 -19.36 -18.20 17.69
C SER A 94 -20.32 -17.28 16.92
N VAL A 95 -19.87 -16.75 15.78
CA VAL A 95 -20.63 -15.80 14.95
C VAL A 95 -21.47 -16.55 13.92
N TYR A 96 -20.92 -17.52 13.19
CA TYR A 96 -21.58 -18.20 12.08
C TYR A 96 -22.37 -19.41 12.56
N LEU A 97 -23.70 -19.25 12.72
CA LEU A 97 -24.55 -20.25 13.38
C LEU A 97 -24.99 -21.37 12.44
N GLY A 98 -25.45 -21.04 11.23
CA GLY A 98 -25.91 -22.06 10.27
C GLY A 98 -26.53 -21.47 9.02
N VAL A 99 -26.84 -22.35 8.06
CA VAL A 99 -27.61 -22.01 6.85
C VAL A 99 -28.99 -22.63 6.99
N LEU A 100 -30.02 -21.79 6.93
CA LEU A 100 -31.43 -22.22 7.01
C LEU A 100 -32.08 -22.13 5.64
N PRO A 101 -32.93 -23.13 5.27
CA PRO A 101 -33.81 -23.05 4.12
C PRO A 101 -34.95 -22.08 4.37
N ILE A 102 -35.48 -21.49 3.30
CA ILE A 102 -36.69 -20.68 3.30
C ILE A 102 -37.65 -21.30 2.28
N SER A 103 -38.83 -21.65 2.72
CA SER A 103 -39.89 -22.24 1.90
C SER A 103 -41.07 -21.27 1.79
N HIS A 104 -41.87 -21.42 0.74
CA HIS A 104 -43.13 -20.68 0.55
C HIS A 104 -44.24 -21.67 0.18
N GLU A 105 -45.14 -21.91 1.12
CA GLU A 105 -46.25 -22.87 0.96
C GLU A 105 -47.58 -22.25 1.37
N ASN A 106 -48.62 -22.50 0.59
CA ASN A 106 -49.97 -22.02 0.87
C ASN A 106 -50.08 -20.50 1.14
N GLY A 107 -49.23 -19.71 0.47
CA GLY A 107 -49.18 -18.26 0.66
C GLY A 107 -48.42 -17.79 1.92
N SER A 108 -47.78 -18.71 2.67
CA SER A 108 -47.06 -18.42 3.89
C SER A 108 -45.53 -18.72 3.73
N TRP A 109 -44.69 -17.83 4.22
CA TRP A 109 -43.26 -18.01 4.29
C TRP A 109 -42.87 -18.79 5.54
N GLN A 110 -41.94 -19.73 5.40
CA GLN A 110 -41.46 -20.57 6.50
C GLN A 110 -39.91 -20.57 6.52
N LEU A 111 -39.34 -20.10 7.62
CA LEU A 111 -37.93 -20.13 7.89
C LEU A 111 -37.54 -21.46 8.57
N GLY A 112 -36.57 -22.18 8.02
CA GLY A 112 -36.10 -23.46 8.55
C GLY A 112 -36.83 -24.69 8.02
N SER A 113 -37.82 -24.53 7.12
CA SER A 113 -38.52 -25.66 6.48
C SER A 113 -37.76 -26.16 5.26
N ASP A 114 -37.43 -27.47 5.24
CA ASP A 114 -36.78 -28.15 4.11
C ASP A 114 -37.76 -28.57 3.00
N VAL A 115 -39.05 -28.28 3.15
CA VAL A 115 -40.06 -28.61 2.17
C VAL A 115 -40.02 -27.62 1.01
N ARG A 116 -39.52 -28.04 -0.14
CA ARG A 116 -39.39 -27.24 -1.37
C ARG A 116 -38.77 -25.84 -1.14
N PRO A 117 -37.52 -25.77 -0.65
CA PRO A 117 -36.89 -24.50 -0.36
C PRO A 117 -36.78 -23.65 -1.62
N VAL A 118 -37.19 -22.39 -1.54
CA VAL A 118 -37.12 -21.39 -2.61
C VAL A 118 -35.91 -20.48 -2.45
N GLU A 119 -35.34 -20.40 -1.23
CA GLU A 119 -34.12 -19.65 -0.94
C GLU A 119 -33.42 -20.21 0.32
N TYR A 120 -32.20 -19.72 0.57
CA TYR A 120 -31.44 -20.04 1.76
C TYR A 120 -30.89 -18.74 2.40
N THR A 121 -30.79 -18.74 3.71
CA THR A 121 -30.19 -17.66 4.49
C THR A 121 -29.09 -18.17 5.41
N LEU A 122 -27.99 -17.43 5.51
CA LEU A 122 -26.96 -17.64 6.51
C LEU A 122 -27.35 -16.86 7.77
N VAL A 123 -27.38 -17.55 8.90
CA VAL A 123 -27.69 -16.96 10.21
C VAL A 123 -26.41 -16.75 10.98
N MET A 124 -26.21 -15.52 11.45
CA MET A 124 -25.03 -15.08 12.18
C MET A 124 -25.43 -14.32 13.44
N ARG A 125 -24.54 -14.29 14.45
CA ARG A 125 -24.66 -13.34 15.56
C ARG A 125 -24.26 -11.94 15.10
N ARG A 126 -24.99 -10.95 15.57
CA ARG A 126 -24.65 -9.54 15.33
C ARG A 126 -23.40 -9.17 16.11
N LEU A 127 -22.37 -8.69 15.41
CA LEU A 127 -21.15 -8.20 16.03
C LEU A 127 -21.32 -6.74 16.50
N PRO A 128 -20.71 -6.36 17.62
CA PRO A 128 -20.78 -4.99 18.14
C PRO A 128 -19.92 -4.04 17.30
N GLU A 129 -20.53 -3.16 16.53
CA GLU A 129 -19.86 -2.18 15.64
C GLU A 129 -18.77 -1.37 16.36
N LYS A 130 -19.03 -0.97 17.62
CA LYS A 130 -18.08 -0.19 18.43
C LYS A 130 -16.82 -0.96 18.84
N ARG A 131 -16.74 -2.25 18.55
CA ARG A 131 -15.60 -3.14 18.77
C ARG A 131 -14.91 -3.60 17.48
N MET A 132 -15.35 -3.11 16.35
CA MET A 132 -14.68 -3.32 15.07
C MET A 132 -13.32 -2.61 15.06
N LEU A 133 -12.29 -3.24 14.51
CA LEU A 133 -10.93 -2.71 14.52
C LEU A 133 -10.85 -1.35 13.80
N ASP A 134 -11.52 -1.18 12.68
CA ASP A 134 -11.56 0.10 11.95
C ASP A 134 -12.23 1.22 12.79
N PHE A 135 -13.32 0.90 13.51
CA PHE A 135 -13.96 1.84 14.43
C PHE A 135 -13.02 2.23 15.58
N LEU A 136 -12.36 1.24 16.18
CA LEU A 136 -11.43 1.45 17.31
C LEU A 136 -10.21 2.27 16.87
N LEU A 137 -9.65 2.02 15.68
CA LEU A 137 -8.57 2.83 15.09
C LEU A 137 -8.99 4.29 14.89
N GLY A 138 -10.18 4.52 14.35
CA GLY A 138 -10.72 5.87 14.17
C GLY A 138 -10.96 6.65 15.49
N ARG A 139 -10.91 5.96 16.64
CA ARG A 139 -11.07 6.53 17.98
C ARG A 139 -9.81 6.46 18.84
N ASN A 140 -8.66 6.06 18.26
CA ASN A 140 -7.40 5.85 18.96
C ASN A 140 -7.53 4.93 20.20
N ARG A 141 -8.33 3.86 20.09
CA ARG A 141 -8.63 2.91 21.18
C ARG A 141 -7.96 1.55 21.01
N VAL A 142 -7.13 1.40 20.00
CA VAL A 142 -6.35 0.17 19.76
C VAL A 142 -5.04 0.24 20.54
N THR A 143 -4.66 -0.86 21.18
CA THR A 143 -3.41 -0.96 21.94
C THR A 143 -2.44 -1.95 21.30
N ALA A 144 -1.17 -1.90 21.69
CA ALA A 144 -0.15 -2.84 21.24
C ALA A 144 -0.49 -4.30 21.64
N GLU A 145 -1.11 -4.50 22.83
CA GLU A 145 -1.57 -5.82 23.30
C GLU A 145 -2.64 -6.40 22.37
N MET A 146 -3.59 -5.58 21.90
CA MET A 146 -4.61 -6.01 20.93
C MET A 146 -3.96 -6.47 19.63
N MET A 147 -2.90 -5.80 19.18
CA MET A 147 -2.19 -6.17 17.96
C MET A 147 -1.39 -7.46 18.13
N ARG A 148 -0.77 -7.66 19.28
CA ARG A 148 -0.11 -8.93 19.62
C ARG A 148 -1.12 -10.08 19.68
N ALA A 149 -2.25 -9.90 20.35
CA ALA A 149 -3.31 -10.90 20.42
C ALA A 149 -3.89 -11.23 19.03
N LEU A 150 -4.00 -10.26 18.13
CA LEU A 150 -4.43 -10.48 16.75
C LEU A 150 -3.44 -11.33 15.96
N ALA A 151 -2.13 -11.11 16.13
CA ALA A 151 -1.10 -11.96 15.54
C ALA A 151 -1.17 -13.39 16.11
N GLU A 152 -1.38 -13.54 17.42
CA GLU A 152 -1.54 -14.83 18.10
C GLU A 152 -2.77 -15.62 17.64
N ALA A 153 -3.84 -14.93 17.22
CA ALA A 153 -5.01 -15.57 16.62
C ALA A 153 -4.76 -16.00 15.15
N LEU A 154 -4.01 -15.20 14.37
CA LEU A 154 -3.81 -15.45 12.94
C LEU A 154 -2.71 -16.50 12.67
N VAL A 155 -1.66 -16.58 13.48
CA VAL A 155 -0.55 -17.52 13.24
C VAL A 155 -1.02 -18.99 13.22
N PRO A 156 -1.79 -19.49 14.21
CA PRO A 156 -2.32 -20.85 14.15
C PRO A 156 -3.26 -21.09 12.97
N PHE A 157 -4.07 -20.09 12.61
CA PHE A 157 -4.95 -20.16 11.45
C PHE A 157 -4.15 -20.37 10.16
N HIS A 158 -3.14 -19.53 9.91
CA HIS A 158 -2.29 -19.67 8.73
C HIS A 158 -1.49 -20.98 8.73
N ALA A 159 -0.98 -21.42 9.87
CA ALA A 159 -0.24 -22.67 9.98
C ALA A 159 -1.10 -23.91 9.72
N GLY A 160 -2.37 -23.90 10.19
CA GLY A 160 -3.32 -25.01 10.02
C GLY A 160 -4.14 -24.95 8.71
N ALA A 161 -4.06 -23.84 7.95
CA ALA A 161 -4.82 -23.71 6.71
C ALA A 161 -4.36 -24.70 5.63
N PRO A 162 -5.28 -25.21 4.78
CA PRO A 162 -4.94 -26.12 3.67
C PRO A 162 -3.86 -25.56 2.74
N THR A 163 -3.01 -26.46 2.22
CA THR A 163 -1.94 -26.17 1.25
C THR A 163 -1.81 -27.33 0.27
N GLY A 164 -0.95 -27.22 -0.73
CA GLY A 164 -0.71 -28.27 -1.72
C GLY A 164 -1.62 -28.22 -2.94
N GLY A 165 -1.41 -29.12 -3.89
CA GLY A 165 -2.24 -29.27 -5.08
C GLY A 165 -2.53 -27.96 -5.82
N LYS A 166 -3.81 -27.67 -6.07
CA LYS A 166 -4.27 -26.44 -6.77
C LYS A 166 -3.92 -25.17 -6.00
N ILE A 167 -3.82 -25.21 -4.68
CA ILE A 167 -3.49 -24.04 -3.84
C ILE A 167 -2.08 -23.57 -4.15
N ASN A 168 -1.11 -24.48 -4.24
CA ASN A 168 0.28 -24.15 -4.55
C ASN A 168 0.43 -23.50 -5.95
N GLY A 169 -0.46 -23.84 -6.88
CA GLY A 169 -0.44 -23.30 -8.24
C GLY A 169 -0.53 -21.77 -8.30
N VAL A 170 -1.20 -21.11 -7.34
CA VAL A 170 -1.33 -19.66 -7.32
C VAL A 170 -0.09 -18.93 -6.79
N GLY A 171 0.80 -19.63 -6.10
CA GLY A 171 2.04 -19.09 -5.54
C GLY A 171 3.23 -19.09 -6.50
N ASN A 172 3.11 -19.70 -7.68
CA ASN A 172 4.23 -19.73 -8.61
C ASN A 172 4.47 -18.35 -9.26
N PRO A 173 5.72 -18.04 -9.70
CA PRO A 173 6.07 -16.72 -10.23
C PRO A 173 5.21 -16.24 -11.40
N LEU A 174 4.79 -17.16 -12.29
CA LEU A 174 3.94 -16.83 -13.42
C LEU A 174 2.52 -16.45 -12.96
N ALA A 175 1.93 -17.20 -12.02
CA ALA A 175 0.62 -16.89 -11.46
C ALA A 175 0.62 -15.54 -10.73
N ILE A 176 1.67 -15.24 -9.95
CA ILE A 176 1.86 -13.95 -9.27
C ILE A 176 1.92 -12.80 -10.29
N ARG A 177 2.69 -12.98 -11.38
CA ARG A 177 2.77 -11.99 -12.47
C ARG A 177 1.41 -11.82 -13.16
N THR A 178 0.72 -12.90 -13.49
CA THR A 178 -0.61 -12.85 -14.12
C THR A 178 -1.61 -12.11 -13.24
N MET A 179 -1.65 -12.43 -11.94
CA MET A 179 -2.53 -11.75 -10.97
C MET A 179 -2.23 -10.25 -10.86
N TRP A 180 -0.95 -9.85 -10.94
CA TRP A 180 -0.54 -8.44 -10.99
C TRP A 180 -1.09 -7.73 -12.23
N GLU A 181 -0.91 -8.33 -13.43
CA GLU A 181 -1.38 -7.75 -14.70
C GLU A 181 -2.92 -7.67 -14.75
N GLU A 182 -3.63 -8.70 -14.28
CA GLU A 182 -5.10 -8.69 -14.18
C GLU A 182 -5.59 -7.56 -13.26
N ASN A 183 -4.95 -7.39 -12.11
CA ASN A 183 -5.31 -6.31 -11.18
C ASN A 183 -5.08 -4.93 -11.78
N LEU A 184 -3.99 -4.75 -12.55
CA LEU A 184 -3.72 -3.50 -13.28
C LEU A 184 -4.71 -3.28 -14.42
N ALA A 185 -5.13 -4.33 -15.14
CA ALA A 185 -6.17 -4.21 -16.16
C ALA A 185 -7.48 -3.67 -15.56
N ASP A 186 -7.84 -4.13 -14.36
CA ASP A 186 -9.03 -3.65 -13.63
C ASP A 186 -8.87 -2.20 -13.10
N VAL A 187 -7.63 -1.74 -12.85
CA VAL A 187 -7.33 -0.37 -12.43
C VAL A 187 -7.30 0.61 -13.61
N ARG A 188 -7.04 0.11 -14.83
CA ARG A 188 -6.90 0.94 -16.04
C ARG A 188 -8.03 1.95 -16.28
N PRO A 189 -9.33 1.65 -16.04
CA PRO A 189 -10.42 2.62 -16.21
C PRO A 189 -10.28 3.90 -15.37
N PHE A 190 -9.52 3.84 -14.27
CA PHE A 190 -9.34 4.96 -13.33
C PHE A 190 -8.07 5.77 -13.60
N VAL A 191 -7.31 5.40 -14.65
CA VAL A 191 -6.11 6.14 -15.04
C VAL A 191 -6.49 7.45 -15.72
N GLY A 192 -5.87 8.54 -15.27
CA GLY A 192 -6.19 9.90 -15.68
C GLY A 192 -7.04 10.68 -14.66
N GLU A 193 -7.87 9.98 -13.88
CA GLU A 193 -8.70 10.58 -12.84
C GLU A 193 -8.17 10.36 -11.41
N LEU A 194 -7.94 9.09 -11.05
CA LEU A 194 -7.51 8.68 -9.70
C LEU A 194 -6.02 8.32 -9.63
N LEU A 195 -5.45 7.90 -10.74
CA LEU A 195 -4.05 7.51 -10.87
C LEU A 195 -3.47 8.12 -12.14
N ASP A 196 -2.41 8.91 -12.02
CA ASP A 196 -1.79 9.49 -13.21
C ASP A 196 -1.16 8.41 -14.11
N PRO A 197 -1.17 8.59 -15.45
CA PRO A 197 -0.69 7.58 -16.40
C PRO A 197 0.76 7.18 -16.17
N PHE A 198 1.61 8.11 -15.75
CA PHE A 198 3.01 7.83 -15.46
C PHE A 198 3.17 6.90 -14.25
N SER A 199 2.41 7.15 -13.16
CA SER A 199 2.40 6.28 -11.97
C SER A 199 1.86 4.89 -12.28
N PHE A 200 0.84 4.79 -13.15
CA PHE A 200 0.31 3.50 -13.59
C PHE A 200 1.37 2.66 -14.32
N GLU A 201 2.10 3.24 -15.28
CA GLU A 201 3.18 2.57 -16.00
C GLU A 201 4.32 2.16 -15.05
N ALA A 202 4.68 3.04 -14.11
CA ALA A 202 5.69 2.74 -13.11
C ALA A 202 5.30 1.59 -12.17
N LEU A 203 4.03 1.48 -11.79
CA LEU A 203 3.49 0.35 -11.03
C LEU A 203 3.51 -0.94 -11.86
N ARG A 204 3.15 -0.86 -13.14
CA ARG A 204 3.21 -2.02 -14.04
C ARG A 204 4.63 -2.60 -14.11
N ASP A 205 5.60 -1.74 -14.37
CA ASP A 205 7.00 -2.15 -14.48
C ASP A 205 7.55 -2.65 -13.14
N PHE A 206 7.16 -2.01 -12.02
CA PHE A 206 7.53 -2.47 -10.68
C PHE A 206 7.14 -3.93 -10.44
N GLY A 207 5.88 -4.31 -10.68
CA GLY A 207 5.43 -5.66 -10.41
C GLY A 207 6.11 -6.73 -11.29
N ARG A 208 6.37 -6.39 -12.56
CA ARG A 208 7.11 -7.27 -13.48
C ARG A 208 8.55 -7.50 -13.01
N CYS A 209 9.26 -6.42 -12.71
CA CYS A 209 10.63 -6.48 -12.23
C CYS A 209 10.74 -7.20 -10.89
N PHE A 210 9.81 -6.92 -9.97
CA PHE A 210 9.80 -7.56 -8.65
C PHE A 210 9.62 -9.07 -8.76
N ALA A 211 8.63 -9.54 -9.52
CA ALA A 211 8.36 -10.96 -9.71
C ALA A 211 9.54 -11.69 -10.39
N ALA A 212 10.21 -11.04 -11.36
CA ALA A 212 11.39 -11.59 -12.00
C ALA A 212 12.59 -11.69 -11.04
N ARG A 213 12.87 -10.61 -10.30
CA ARG A 213 13.98 -10.52 -9.35
C ARG A 213 13.86 -11.51 -8.18
N HIS A 214 12.64 -11.73 -7.70
CA HIS A 214 12.36 -12.58 -6.54
C HIS A 214 11.80 -13.96 -6.91
N ARG A 215 12.05 -14.41 -8.16
CA ARG A 215 11.55 -15.68 -8.67
C ARG A 215 11.88 -16.85 -7.75
N ASP A 216 13.12 -16.97 -7.34
CA ASP A 216 13.58 -18.09 -6.50
C ASP A 216 12.95 -18.05 -5.10
N LEU A 217 12.76 -16.83 -4.55
CA LEU A 217 12.05 -16.65 -3.30
C LEU A 217 10.58 -17.09 -3.41
N LEU A 218 9.89 -16.73 -4.49
CA LEU A 218 8.50 -17.14 -4.72
C LEU A 218 8.38 -18.67 -4.85
N VAL A 219 9.31 -19.31 -5.57
CA VAL A 219 9.39 -20.78 -5.63
C VAL A 219 9.64 -21.39 -4.25
N TYR A 220 10.58 -20.84 -3.49
CA TYR A 220 10.87 -21.27 -2.12
C TYR A 220 9.64 -21.19 -1.22
N ARG A 221 8.83 -20.12 -1.33
CA ARG A 221 7.57 -19.96 -0.59
C ARG A 221 6.57 -21.10 -0.86
N VAL A 222 6.48 -21.55 -2.10
CA VAL A 222 5.64 -22.69 -2.48
C VAL A 222 6.15 -23.98 -1.82
N LEU A 223 7.47 -24.23 -1.88
CA LEU A 223 8.10 -25.42 -1.29
C LEU A 223 7.96 -25.46 0.23
N GLU A 224 8.08 -24.32 0.90
CA GLU A 224 7.87 -24.17 2.34
C GLU A 224 6.39 -24.23 2.78
N GLY A 225 5.47 -24.48 1.85
CA GLY A 225 4.04 -24.57 2.15
C GLY A 225 3.45 -23.27 2.67
N ARG A 226 3.98 -22.11 2.23
CA ARG A 226 3.48 -20.79 2.63
C ARG A 226 2.27 -20.32 1.81
N ILE A 227 1.91 -21.09 0.77
CA ILE A 227 0.71 -20.83 -0.03
C ILE A 227 -0.44 -21.61 0.60
N ARG A 228 -1.47 -20.88 1.03
CA ARG A 228 -2.54 -21.40 1.90
C ARG A 228 -3.93 -21.00 1.43
N GLU A 229 -4.96 -21.77 1.87
CA GLU A 229 -6.37 -21.33 1.80
C GLU A 229 -6.63 -20.35 2.95
N GLY A 230 -6.35 -19.08 2.72
CA GLY A 230 -6.48 -18.02 3.71
C GLY A 230 -7.89 -17.46 3.87
N HIS A 231 -7.96 -16.18 4.27
CA HIS A 231 -9.18 -15.38 4.39
C HIS A 231 -9.56 -14.72 3.05
N GLY A 232 -8.58 -14.19 2.34
CA GLY A 232 -8.74 -13.53 1.03
C GLY A 232 -9.06 -12.03 1.09
N ASP A 233 -9.72 -11.55 2.17
CA ASP A 233 -10.08 -10.14 2.36
C ASP A 233 -9.81 -9.67 3.81
N LEU A 234 -8.58 -9.91 4.30
CA LEU A 234 -8.19 -9.64 5.68
C LEU A 234 -7.84 -8.15 5.86
N HIS A 235 -8.81 -7.33 6.27
CA HIS A 235 -8.64 -5.92 6.57
C HIS A 235 -9.36 -5.49 7.86
N CYS A 236 -9.12 -4.26 8.35
CA CYS A 236 -9.63 -3.79 9.64
C CYS A 236 -11.15 -3.87 9.80
N GLY A 237 -11.90 -3.72 8.72
CA GLY A 237 -13.37 -3.82 8.73
C GLY A 237 -13.92 -5.24 8.92
N HIS A 238 -13.07 -6.26 8.88
CA HIS A 238 -13.47 -7.67 9.06
C HIS A 238 -12.93 -8.27 10.38
N ILE A 239 -12.51 -7.44 11.33
CA ILE A 239 -11.95 -7.85 12.61
C ILE A 239 -12.73 -7.18 13.74
N CYS A 240 -13.27 -7.97 14.66
CA CYS A 240 -14.02 -7.51 15.82
C CYS A 240 -13.37 -8.03 17.12
N PHE A 241 -13.07 -7.14 18.07
CA PHE A 241 -12.63 -7.49 19.41
C PHE A 241 -13.84 -7.69 20.33
N ALA A 242 -14.59 -8.76 20.09
CA ALA A 242 -15.77 -9.11 20.85
C ALA A 242 -15.44 -9.56 22.30
N PRO A 243 -16.41 -9.55 23.23
CA PRO A 243 -16.19 -10.00 24.62
C PRO A 243 -15.71 -11.45 24.72
N GLU A 244 -16.17 -12.31 23.82
CA GLU A 244 -15.83 -13.73 23.71
C GLU A 244 -14.51 -14.00 23.01
N GLY A 245 -13.79 -12.96 22.54
CA GLY A 245 -12.52 -13.05 21.84
C GLY A 245 -12.53 -12.37 20.47
N ILE A 246 -11.39 -12.44 19.78
CA ILE A 246 -11.24 -11.85 18.46
C ILE A 246 -12.04 -12.66 17.44
N GLN A 247 -12.92 -11.99 16.71
CA GLN A 247 -13.72 -12.57 15.62
C GLN A 247 -13.23 -11.98 14.29
N ILE A 248 -12.77 -12.82 13.36
CA ILE A 248 -12.36 -12.43 12.02
C ILE A 248 -13.33 -13.10 11.05
N PHE A 249 -14.03 -12.29 10.25
CA PHE A 249 -15.20 -12.73 9.50
C PHE A 249 -15.21 -12.17 8.06
N ASP A 250 -16.17 -12.61 7.26
CA ASP A 250 -16.38 -12.27 5.85
C ASP A 250 -15.21 -12.75 4.95
N CYS A 251 -14.75 -13.98 5.20
CA CYS A 251 -13.82 -14.70 4.34
C CYS A 251 -14.42 -14.90 2.94
N VAL A 252 -13.64 -14.71 1.89
CA VAL A 252 -14.09 -14.82 0.49
C VAL A 252 -14.51 -16.26 0.16
N GLU A 253 -15.81 -16.48 -0.06
CA GLU A 253 -16.39 -17.80 -0.34
C GLU A 253 -16.61 -18.08 -1.83
N PHE A 254 -16.93 -17.04 -2.61
CA PHE A 254 -17.46 -17.18 -3.98
C PHE A 254 -16.41 -17.63 -5.01
N ASN A 255 -15.14 -17.38 -4.75
CA ASN A 255 -14.06 -17.75 -5.66
C ASN A 255 -12.80 -18.18 -4.88
N PRO A 256 -12.42 -19.47 -4.92
CA PRO A 256 -11.24 -19.99 -4.24
C PRO A 256 -9.94 -19.26 -4.62
N ARG A 257 -9.84 -18.77 -5.86
CA ARG A 257 -8.66 -18.06 -6.36
C ARG A 257 -8.32 -16.80 -5.54
N PHE A 258 -9.31 -16.13 -4.94
CA PHE A 258 -9.10 -14.92 -4.14
C PHE A 258 -8.67 -15.19 -2.70
N ARG A 259 -8.87 -16.41 -2.19
CA ARG A 259 -8.43 -16.81 -0.85
C ARG A 259 -7.21 -17.74 -0.85
N TYR A 260 -6.84 -18.29 -2.01
CA TYR A 260 -5.58 -19.01 -2.16
C TYR A 260 -4.45 -17.99 -2.37
N GLY A 261 -3.41 -18.08 -1.56
CA GLY A 261 -2.30 -17.14 -1.67
C GLY A 261 -1.20 -17.38 -0.65
N ASP A 262 -0.12 -16.63 -0.82
CA ASP A 262 0.92 -16.57 0.18
C ASP A 262 0.38 -15.89 1.45
N VAL A 263 0.66 -16.46 2.62
CA VAL A 263 0.30 -15.85 3.91
C VAL A 263 0.87 -14.43 4.04
N ALA A 264 1.99 -14.14 3.37
CA ALA A 264 2.54 -12.78 3.28
C ALA A 264 1.55 -11.78 2.64
N SER A 265 0.72 -12.22 1.68
CA SER A 265 -0.29 -11.37 1.06
C SER A 265 -1.45 -11.03 2.00
N GLU A 266 -1.83 -11.95 2.90
CA GLU A 266 -2.86 -11.69 3.92
C GLU A 266 -2.35 -10.74 5.01
N VAL A 267 -1.15 -11.01 5.53
CA VAL A 267 -0.46 -10.12 6.48
C VAL A 267 -0.29 -8.73 5.88
N ALA A 268 0.15 -8.65 4.62
CA ALA A 268 0.32 -7.39 3.90
C ALA A 268 -1.00 -6.61 3.75
N PHE A 269 -2.13 -7.30 3.57
CA PHE A 269 -3.42 -6.65 3.43
C PHE A 269 -3.82 -5.92 4.72
N LEU A 270 -3.70 -6.59 5.85
CA LEU A 270 -4.01 -5.99 7.15
C LEU A 270 -3.05 -4.84 7.48
N VAL A 271 -1.74 -5.06 7.31
CA VAL A 271 -0.70 -4.03 7.53
C VAL A 271 -0.97 -2.80 6.66
N MET A 272 -1.22 -2.99 5.37
CA MET A 272 -1.55 -1.92 4.41
C MET A 272 -2.79 -1.12 4.84
N ASP A 273 -3.87 -1.80 5.25
CA ASP A 273 -5.10 -1.12 5.65
C ASP A 273 -4.91 -0.32 6.93
N MET A 274 -4.15 -0.84 7.91
CA MET A 274 -3.76 -0.11 9.12
C MET A 274 -2.89 1.11 8.81
N GLU A 275 -1.84 0.94 8.00
CA GLU A 275 -0.95 2.04 7.59
C GLU A 275 -1.69 3.13 6.80
N SER A 276 -2.62 2.74 5.92
CA SER A 276 -3.44 3.69 5.15
C SER A 276 -4.38 4.52 6.05
N ARG A 277 -4.69 4.02 7.24
CA ARG A 277 -5.47 4.71 8.29
C ARG A 277 -4.60 5.51 9.27
N GLY A 278 -3.28 5.56 9.05
CA GLY A 278 -2.33 6.27 9.92
C GLY A 278 -1.89 5.49 11.16
N ALA A 279 -2.17 4.19 11.24
CA ALA A 279 -1.85 3.33 12.38
C ALA A 279 -0.57 2.48 12.14
N GLY A 280 0.47 3.09 11.56
CA GLY A 280 1.70 2.38 11.18
C GLY A 280 2.46 1.77 12.36
N GLU A 281 2.49 2.42 13.52
CA GLU A 281 3.14 1.87 14.73
C GLU A 281 2.42 0.61 15.23
N LEU A 282 1.08 0.61 15.23
CA LEU A 282 0.28 -0.55 15.59
C LEU A 282 0.42 -1.68 14.57
N ALA A 283 0.50 -1.35 13.29
CA ALA A 283 0.78 -2.33 12.23
C ALA A 283 2.16 -2.99 12.42
N GLN A 284 3.15 -2.21 12.87
CA GLN A 284 4.49 -2.74 13.17
C GLN A 284 4.48 -3.67 14.39
N GLU A 285 3.71 -3.34 15.46
CA GLU A 285 3.54 -4.23 16.62
C GLU A 285 2.93 -5.59 16.23
N PHE A 286 1.86 -5.54 15.41
CA PHE A 286 1.27 -6.76 14.86
C PHE A 286 2.29 -7.56 14.05
N LEU A 287 3.01 -6.91 13.13
CA LEU A 287 3.98 -7.55 12.25
C LEU A 287 5.15 -8.16 13.03
N ASN A 288 5.70 -7.44 14.00
CA ASN A 288 6.78 -7.93 14.85
C ASN A 288 6.37 -9.21 15.57
N ARG A 289 5.19 -9.21 16.20
CA ARG A 289 4.68 -10.40 16.90
C ARG A 289 4.43 -11.57 15.96
N TYR A 290 3.87 -11.30 14.78
CA TYR A 290 3.65 -12.33 13.76
C TYR A 290 4.97 -12.98 13.31
N LEU A 291 6.01 -12.16 13.04
CA LEU A 291 7.33 -12.64 12.64
C LEU A 291 8.05 -13.40 13.75
N GLU A 292 7.96 -12.96 15.00
CA GLU A 292 8.49 -13.68 16.16
C GLU A 292 7.92 -15.11 16.25
N MET A 293 6.60 -15.24 16.09
CA MET A 293 5.93 -16.54 16.22
C MET A 293 6.18 -17.46 15.03
N THR A 294 6.35 -16.91 13.83
CA THR A 294 6.46 -17.71 12.59
C THR A 294 7.89 -17.93 12.14
N ASN A 295 8.84 -17.12 12.61
CA ASN A 295 10.23 -17.05 12.13
C ASN A 295 10.32 -16.88 10.60
N ASP A 296 9.31 -16.25 9.98
CA ASP A 296 9.19 -16.10 8.53
C ASP A 296 9.84 -14.80 8.04
N HIS A 297 11.18 -14.75 8.08
CA HIS A 297 11.92 -13.55 7.63
C HIS A 297 11.76 -13.25 6.13
N ALA A 298 11.45 -14.28 5.33
CA ALA A 298 11.20 -14.14 3.90
C ALA A 298 9.93 -13.30 3.60
N LEU A 299 8.94 -13.34 4.50
CA LEU A 299 7.73 -12.52 4.43
C LEU A 299 8.08 -11.03 4.32
N SER A 300 9.05 -10.55 5.11
CA SER A 300 9.44 -9.13 5.13
C SER A 300 9.93 -8.62 3.77
N VAL A 301 10.55 -9.49 2.96
CA VAL A 301 10.99 -9.15 1.60
C VAL A 301 9.82 -8.97 0.65
N LEU A 302 8.76 -9.79 0.81
CA LEU A 302 7.58 -9.79 -0.04
C LEU A 302 6.52 -8.78 0.40
N LEU A 303 6.58 -8.33 1.65
CA LEU A 303 5.56 -7.48 2.28
C LEU A 303 5.26 -6.21 1.47
N PRO A 304 6.26 -5.40 1.02
CA PRO A 304 5.98 -4.19 0.26
C PRO A 304 5.30 -4.46 -1.09
N PHE A 305 5.64 -5.55 -1.76
CA PHE A 305 5.00 -5.96 -3.01
C PHE A 305 3.51 -6.27 -2.79
N TYR A 306 3.20 -7.10 -1.80
CA TYR A 306 1.82 -7.45 -1.51
C TYR A 306 1.03 -6.28 -0.93
N LYS A 307 1.64 -5.40 -0.11
CA LYS A 307 1.01 -4.14 0.32
C LYS A 307 0.59 -3.29 -0.89
N CYS A 308 1.49 -3.14 -1.87
CA CYS A 308 1.20 -2.41 -3.11
C CYS A 308 0.03 -3.05 -3.87
N GLN A 309 0.06 -4.38 -4.06
CA GLN A 309 -1.00 -5.12 -4.74
C GLN A 309 -2.36 -4.96 -4.05
N ARG A 310 -2.41 -5.12 -2.72
CA ARG A 310 -3.65 -5.03 -1.95
C ARG A 310 -4.20 -3.61 -1.90
N ALA A 311 -3.33 -2.59 -1.92
CA ALA A 311 -3.74 -1.20 -2.07
C ALA A 311 -4.41 -0.94 -3.42
N LEU A 312 -3.88 -1.49 -4.52
CA LEU A 312 -4.52 -1.41 -5.84
C LEU A 312 -5.89 -2.10 -5.86
N VAL A 313 -6.01 -3.27 -5.20
CA VAL A 313 -7.31 -3.97 -5.03
C VAL A 313 -8.31 -3.09 -4.27
N ARG A 314 -7.91 -2.50 -3.12
CA ARG A 314 -8.80 -1.65 -2.33
C ARG A 314 -9.17 -0.36 -3.08
N GLY A 315 -8.20 0.25 -3.77
CA GLY A 315 -8.44 1.45 -4.58
C GLY A 315 -9.50 1.22 -5.66
N LYS A 316 -9.38 0.13 -6.44
CA LYS A 316 -10.38 -0.20 -7.46
C LYS A 316 -11.76 -0.54 -6.88
N VAL A 317 -11.82 -1.33 -5.79
CA VAL A 317 -13.11 -1.70 -5.15
C VAL A 317 -13.81 -0.45 -4.63
N GLU A 318 -13.07 0.46 -4.01
CA GLU A 318 -13.64 1.71 -3.51
C GLU A 318 -14.08 2.65 -4.64
N ALA A 319 -13.30 2.74 -5.73
CA ALA A 319 -13.68 3.52 -6.91
C ALA A 319 -14.94 2.97 -7.57
N LEU A 320 -15.06 1.65 -7.70
CA LEU A 320 -16.28 1.01 -8.21
C LEU A 320 -17.49 1.26 -7.30
N ARG A 321 -17.29 1.17 -5.97
CA ARG A 321 -18.37 1.38 -4.98
C ARG A 321 -18.88 2.81 -4.99
N SER A 322 -18.01 3.79 -5.19
CA SER A 322 -18.36 5.22 -5.20
C SER A 322 -18.84 5.73 -6.56
N GLY A 323 -18.83 4.89 -7.60
CA GLY A 323 -19.17 5.30 -8.97
C GLY A 323 -18.11 6.19 -9.64
N GLY A 324 -16.86 6.14 -9.19
CA GLY A 324 -15.76 6.91 -9.77
C GLY A 324 -14.83 7.55 -8.74
N VAL A 325 -14.65 8.86 -8.81
CA VAL A 325 -13.69 9.59 -7.96
C VAL A 325 -14.08 9.52 -6.48
N SER A 326 -13.17 9.00 -5.66
CA SER A 326 -13.31 8.88 -4.21
C SER A 326 -12.00 9.28 -3.53
N PRO A 327 -12.03 10.13 -2.49
CA PRO A 327 -10.84 10.46 -1.70
C PRO A 327 -10.17 9.21 -1.08
N LEU A 328 -10.98 8.20 -0.74
CA LEU A 328 -10.47 6.95 -0.19
C LEU A 328 -9.77 6.10 -1.26
N ALA A 329 -10.35 6.02 -2.47
CA ALA A 329 -9.72 5.35 -3.61
C ALA A 329 -8.39 6.02 -3.97
N SER A 330 -8.35 7.35 -4.07
CA SER A 330 -7.10 8.11 -4.31
C SER A 330 -6.04 7.80 -3.28
N ARG A 331 -6.40 7.74 -1.99
CA ARG A 331 -5.49 7.41 -0.89
C ARG A 331 -4.84 6.03 -1.07
N TYR A 332 -5.60 5.03 -1.50
CA TYR A 332 -5.05 3.69 -1.75
C TYR A 332 -4.11 3.68 -2.97
N PHE A 333 -4.43 4.40 -4.04
CA PHE A 333 -3.53 4.52 -5.20
C PHE A 333 -2.24 5.29 -4.85
N ASP A 334 -2.34 6.38 -4.10
CA ASP A 334 -1.17 7.11 -3.60
C ASP A 334 -0.30 6.25 -2.68
N TYR A 335 -0.94 5.43 -1.82
CA TYR A 335 -0.25 4.47 -0.98
C TYR A 335 0.52 3.44 -1.83
N ALA A 336 -0.11 2.87 -2.87
CA ALA A 336 0.54 1.92 -3.78
C ALA A 336 1.77 2.54 -4.47
N CYS A 337 1.63 3.79 -4.95
CA CYS A 337 2.73 4.54 -5.57
C CYS A 337 3.90 4.79 -4.62
N ARG A 338 3.64 4.98 -3.32
CA ARG A 338 4.67 5.21 -2.30
C ARG A 338 5.31 3.91 -1.84
N VAL A 339 4.50 2.91 -1.49
CA VAL A 339 5.00 1.66 -0.87
C VAL A 339 5.87 0.83 -1.81
N ARG A 340 5.75 0.98 -3.13
CA ARG A 340 6.65 0.32 -4.08
C ARG A 340 8.13 0.65 -3.82
N TRP A 341 8.44 1.85 -3.31
CA TRP A 341 9.79 2.25 -2.99
C TRP A 341 10.37 1.54 -1.76
N GLU A 342 9.52 1.07 -0.84
CA GLU A 342 9.95 0.25 0.29
C GLU A 342 10.57 -1.08 -0.19
N ALA A 343 10.03 -1.67 -1.28
CA ALA A 343 10.57 -2.90 -1.87
C ALA A 343 11.96 -2.74 -2.49
N MET A 344 12.38 -1.50 -2.74
CA MET A 344 13.68 -1.18 -3.35
C MET A 344 14.76 -0.85 -2.31
N GLN A 345 14.37 -0.68 -1.05
CA GLN A 345 15.32 -0.36 0.04
C GLN A 345 16.20 -1.58 0.41
N PRO A 346 17.42 -1.35 0.90
CA PRO A 346 18.05 -0.04 1.10
C PRO A 346 18.68 0.53 -0.18
N PHE A 347 18.70 1.86 -0.30
CA PHE A 347 19.39 2.59 -1.36
C PHE A 347 19.96 3.92 -0.85
N LEU A 348 20.91 4.48 -1.58
CA LEU A 348 21.53 5.78 -1.28
C LEU A 348 21.35 6.72 -2.48
N ILE A 349 20.71 7.87 -2.24
CA ILE A 349 20.52 8.90 -3.26
C ILE A 349 21.32 10.15 -2.84
N VAL A 350 22.11 10.68 -3.74
CA VAL A 350 22.76 11.99 -3.61
C VAL A 350 22.03 12.97 -4.53
N VAL A 351 21.39 13.98 -3.97
CA VAL A 351 20.88 15.13 -4.72
C VAL A 351 21.91 16.26 -4.57
N CYS A 352 22.64 16.51 -5.62
CA CYS A 352 23.74 17.47 -5.61
C CYS A 352 23.53 18.59 -6.63
N GLY A 353 24.35 19.64 -6.51
CA GLY A 353 24.31 20.81 -7.38
C GLY A 353 24.69 22.08 -6.62
N LEU A 354 25.00 23.13 -7.34
CA LEU A 354 25.44 24.40 -6.78
C LEU A 354 24.32 25.11 -6.02
N THR A 355 24.64 26.13 -5.25
CA THR A 355 23.63 26.96 -4.59
C THR A 355 22.64 27.54 -5.64
N GLY A 356 21.34 27.59 -5.33
CA GLY A 356 20.33 28.06 -6.27
C GLY A 356 19.90 27.07 -7.36
N SER A 357 20.53 25.88 -7.50
CA SER A 357 20.24 24.88 -8.54
C SER A 357 18.94 24.07 -8.31
N GLY A 358 18.13 24.34 -7.31
CA GLY A 358 16.86 23.61 -7.06
C GLY A 358 16.99 22.27 -6.33
N LYS A 359 18.20 21.84 -5.95
CA LYS A 359 18.46 20.53 -5.30
C LYS A 359 17.59 20.25 -4.08
N SER A 360 17.45 21.21 -3.14
CA SER A 360 16.68 20.99 -1.89
C SER A 360 15.16 20.92 -2.13
N THR A 361 14.65 21.57 -3.17
CA THR A 361 13.27 21.41 -3.62
C THR A 361 13.02 20.00 -4.14
N LEU A 362 13.92 19.50 -4.99
CA LEU A 362 13.87 18.13 -5.49
C LEU A 362 14.02 17.12 -4.35
N ALA A 363 14.99 17.30 -3.45
CA ALA A 363 15.20 16.40 -2.31
C ALA A 363 13.96 16.29 -1.42
N ARG A 364 13.27 17.41 -1.15
CA ARG A 364 12.03 17.45 -0.37
C ARG A 364 10.91 16.68 -1.06
N GLU A 365 10.75 16.85 -2.38
CA GLU A 365 9.74 16.09 -3.13
C GLU A 365 10.06 14.59 -3.16
N LEU A 366 11.31 14.21 -3.37
CA LEU A 366 11.72 12.81 -3.31
C LEU A 366 11.50 12.21 -1.92
N THR A 367 11.79 12.95 -0.84
CA THR A 367 11.49 12.54 0.55
C THR A 367 10.02 12.17 0.71
N ARG A 368 9.14 13.06 0.26
CA ARG A 368 7.69 12.85 0.37
C ARG A 368 7.21 11.62 -0.43
N ARG A 369 7.77 11.40 -1.62
CA ARG A 369 7.34 10.33 -2.52
C ARG A 369 7.93 8.98 -2.19
N LEU A 370 9.21 8.94 -1.84
CA LEU A 370 9.91 7.69 -1.54
C LEU A 370 9.71 7.25 -0.08
N GLY A 371 9.22 8.14 0.78
CA GLY A 371 9.05 7.86 2.21
C GLY A 371 10.36 7.62 2.94
N VAL A 372 11.47 8.25 2.51
CA VAL A 372 12.79 8.08 3.09
C VAL A 372 13.32 9.38 3.71
N ARG A 373 14.26 9.26 4.63
CA ARG A 373 14.84 10.41 5.32
C ARG A 373 15.84 11.15 4.43
N THR A 374 15.81 12.49 4.47
CA THR A 374 16.84 13.36 3.88
C THR A 374 17.78 13.88 4.96
N ILE A 375 19.08 13.83 4.67
CA ILE A 375 20.16 14.44 5.47
C ILE A 375 20.71 15.61 4.64
N SER A 376 20.47 16.84 5.11
CA SER A 376 20.91 18.06 4.43
C SER A 376 22.28 18.54 4.97
N SER A 377 23.15 18.94 4.05
CA SER A 377 24.46 19.51 4.39
C SER A 377 24.34 20.80 5.21
N ASP A 378 23.35 21.65 4.90
CA ASP A 378 23.14 22.91 5.61
C ASP A 378 22.63 22.67 7.04
N ALA A 379 21.65 21.77 7.21
CA ALA A 379 21.14 21.39 8.54
C ALA A 379 22.23 20.72 9.40
N THR A 380 23.01 19.79 8.81
CA THR A 380 24.11 19.11 9.51
C THR A 380 25.20 20.09 9.93
N ARG A 381 25.56 21.05 9.08
CA ARG A 381 26.57 22.07 9.36
C ARG A 381 26.15 22.97 10.53
N LYS A 382 24.91 23.44 10.52
CA LYS A 382 24.35 24.28 11.60
C LYS A 382 24.31 23.53 12.93
N ALA A 383 23.89 22.27 12.90
CA ALA A 383 23.89 21.42 14.10
C ALA A 383 25.30 21.23 14.68
N LEU A 384 26.32 20.99 13.82
CA LEU A 384 27.73 20.87 14.27
C LEU A 384 28.30 22.18 14.82
N ALA A 385 27.82 23.31 14.35
CA ALA A 385 28.26 24.64 14.82
C ALA A 385 27.47 25.13 16.05
N GLY A 386 26.45 24.41 16.51
CA GLY A 386 25.58 24.84 17.61
C GLY A 386 24.76 26.09 17.31
N VAL A 387 24.49 26.37 16.01
CA VAL A 387 23.82 27.60 15.55
C VAL A 387 22.38 27.28 15.19
N THR A 388 21.42 27.98 15.80
CA THR A 388 20.00 27.98 15.43
C THR A 388 19.67 29.29 14.70
N GLY A 389 19.35 29.22 13.39
CA GLY A 389 18.97 30.38 12.58
C GLY A 389 19.91 30.71 11.43
N GLN A 390 19.62 31.83 10.72
CA GLN A 390 20.47 32.37 9.67
C GLN A 390 21.66 33.14 10.28
N GLN A 391 22.87 32.81 9.89
CA GLN A 391 24.03 33.69 10.09
C GLN A 391 24.22 34.49 8.78
N GLY A 392 23.56 35.63 8.68
CA GLY A 392 23.79 36.53 7.54
C GLY A 392 25.19 37.10 7.53
N GLY A 393 25.86 37.06 6.37
CA GLY A 393 27.05 37.85 6.12
C GLY A 393 28.41 37.12 6.05
N LEU A 394 28.47 35.80 6.27
CA LEU A 394 29.74 35.06 6.15
C LEU A 394 30.18 34.92 4.70
N ALA A 395 31.47 35.13 4.43
CA ALA A 395 32.08 34.90 3.12
C ALA A 395 32.28 33.40 2.84
N TYR A 396 32.51 33.09 1.55
CA TYR A 396 32.84 31.73 1.12
C TYR A 396 34.10 31.23 1.81
N GLU A 397 34.06 30.01 2.38
CA GLU A 397 35.13 29.39 3.16
C GLU A 397 35.46 30.07 4.51
N GLU A 398 34.57 30.93 5.03
CA GLU A 398 34.70 31.52 6.37
C GLU A 398 33.69 30.93 7.36
N GLY A 399 33.98 31.02 8.65
CA GLY A 399 33.10 30.58 9.73
C GLY A 399 32.66 29.13 9.59
N ILE A 400 31.37 28.89 9.55
CA ILE A 400 30.79 27.54 9.40
C ILE A 400 31.02 26.94 8.00
N TYR A 401 31.48 27.72 7.01
CA TYR A 401 31.80 27.27 5.64
C TYR A 401 33.31 26.99 5.45
N HIS A 402 34.13 27.14 6.49
CA HIS A 402 35.55 26.81 6.44
C HIS A 402 35.78 25.36 5.98
N PRO A 403 36.81 25.05 5.18
CA PRO A 403 37.07 23.71 4.64
C PRO A 403 37.04 22.59 5.68
N VAL A 404 37.59 22.81 6.88
CA VAL A 404 37.59 21.82 7.98
C VAL A 404 36.17 21.52 8.46
N VAL A 405 35.33 22.56 8.62
CA VAL A 405 33.92 22.39 9.02
C VAL A 405 33.13 21.68 7.91
N THR A 406 33.41 22.05 6.66
CA THR A 406 32.83 21.40 5.49
C THR A 406 33.16 19.91 5.45
N GLN A 407 34.43 19.53 5.65
CA GLN A 407 34.85 18.13 5.70
C GLN A 407 34.15 17.37 6.84
N ARG A 408 34.05 17.95 8.04
CA ARG A 408 33.32 17.38 9.19
C ARG A 408 31.84 17.21 8.87
N THR A 409 31.22 18.17 8.17
CA THR A 409 29.80 18.10 7.77
C THR A 409 29.53 16.88 6.89
N TYR A 410 30.32 16.69 5.82
CA TYR A 410 30.15 15.56 4.92
C TYR A 410 30.48 14.22 5.57
N ALA A 411 31.48 14.18 6.48
CA ALA A 411 31.75 12.99 7.28
C ALA A 411 30.56 12.62 8.20
N LYS A 412 29.95 13.63 8.85
CA LYS A 412 28.78 13.41 9.69
C LYS A 412 27.56 12.97 8.90
N MET A 413 27.34 13.53 7.71
CA MET A 413 26.27 13.08 6.80
C MET A 413 26.46 11.60 6.41
N ALA A 414 27.69 11.19 6.11
CA ALA A 414 28.00 9.79 5.78
C ALA A 414 27.75 8.86 6.98
N GLU A 415 28.14 9.26 8.21
CA GLU A 415 27.88 8.51 9.45
C GLU A 415 26.36 8.32 9.68
N GLU A 416 25.58 9.38 9.55
CA GLU A 416 24.12 9.30 9.74
C GLU A 416 23.45 8.47 8.64
N ALA A 417 23.93 8.57 7.40
CA ALA A 417 23.47 7.71 6.30
C ALA A 417 23.77 6.23 6.59
N GLU A 418 24.99 5.92 7.07
CA GLU A 418 25.37 4.55 7.41
C GLU A 418 24.45 3.91 8.45
N LYS A 419 24.05 4.66 9.49
CA LYS A 419 23.09 4.20 10.50
C LYS A 419 21.73 3.81 9.89
N LEU A 420 21.26 4.53 8.87
CA LEU A 420 20.02 4.21 8.16
C LEU A 420 20.19 2.97 7.26
N LEU A 421 21.30 2.88 6.53
CA LEU A 421 21.61 1.74 5.66
C LEU A 421 21.73 0.42 6.45
N ILE A 422 22.35 0.44 7.64
CA ILE A 422 22.44 -0.71 8.56
C ILE A 422 21.01 -1.18 8.96
N ARG A 423 20.09 -0.25 9.13
CA ARG A 423 18.66 -0.56 9.40
C ARG A 423 17.87 -0.94 8.15
N ARG A 424 18.56 -1.15 7.02
CA ARG A 424 17.99 -1.44 5.70
C ARG A 424 17.01 -0.36 5.21
N GLN A 425 17.25 0.88 5.56
CA GLN A 425 16.46 2.04 5.13
C GLN A 425 17.15 2.79 4.01
N GLY A 426 16.34 3.33 3.07
CA GLY A 426 16.84 4.26 2.05
C GLY A 426 17.13 5.63 2.65
N VAL A 427 18.06 6.37 2.03
CA VAL A 427 18.43 7.71 2.47
C VAL A 427 18.75 8.62 1.30
N ILE A 428 18.39 9.90 1.43
CA ILE A 428 18.75 10.99 0.52
C ILE A 428 19.76 11.90 1.20
N LEU A 429 20.87 12.21 0.51
CA LEU A 429 21.84 13.22 0.91
C LEU A 429 21.65 14.47 0.04
N ASP A 430 21.31 15.61 0.66
CA ASP A 430 21.15 16.91 -0.01
C ASP A 430 22.35 17.81 0.30
N GLY A 431 23.14 18.12 -0.71
CA GLY A 431 24.32 18.97 -0.55
C GLY A 431 24.94 19.39 -1.89
N THR A 432 25.95 20.24 -1.87
CA THR A 432 26.63 20.66 -3.11
C THR A 432 27.39 19.52 -3.77
N PHE A 433 28.12 18.72 -3.00
CA PHE A 433 28.96 17.61 -3.47
C PHE A 433 29.83 17.99 -4.68
N HIS A 434 30.34 19.23 -4.70
CA HIS A 434 31.12 19.77 -5.81
C HIS A 434 32.55 19.22 -5.89
N ARG A 435 33.05 18.60 -4.81
CA ARG A 435 34.37 17.97 -4.78
C ARG A 435 34.28 16.47 -5.03
N LYS A 436 35.17 15.92 -5.87
CA LYS A 436 35.28 14.50 -6.18
C LYS A 436 35.43 13.65 -4.90
N ALA A 437 36.32 14.07 -3.98
CA ALA A 437 36.55 13.34 -2.72
C ALA A 437 35.28 13.14 -1.87
N GLN A 438 34.33 14.10 -1.89
CA GLN A 438 33.04 13.99 -1.19
C GLN A 438 32.17 12.89 -1.81
N ARG A 439 32.09 12.85 -3.14
CA ARG A 439 31.31 11.87 -3.90
C ARG A 439 31.90 10.45 -3.80
N GLU A 440 33.25 10.34 -3.88
CA GLU A 440 33.95 9.07 -3.66
C GLU A 440 33.71 8.49 -2.26
N ALA A 441 33.67 9.34 -1.22
CA ALA A 441 33.38 8.88 0.14
C ALA A 441 31.99 8.22 0.21
N ILE A 442 30.99 8.82 -0.44
CA ILE A 442 29.62 8.26 -0.51
C ILE A 442 29.57 7.03 -1.41
N ALA A 443 30.30 6.99 -2.52
CA ALA A 443 30.38 5.80 -3.37
C ALA A 443 31.01 4.61 -2.62
N ARG A 444 32.08 4.86 -1.84
CA ARG A 444 32.66 3.83 -0.95
C ARG A 444 31.70 3.35 0.12
N LEU A 445 30.89 4.25 0.71
CA LEU A 445 29.85 3.88 1.68
C LEU A 445 28.82 2.95 1.04
N ALA A 446 28.27 3.31 -0.13
CA ALA A 446 27.31 2.49 -0.86
C ALA A 446 27.89 1.10 -1.21
N ALA A 447 29.12 1.05 -1.70
CA ALA A 447 29.81 -0.18 -2.03
C ALA A 447 30.02 -1.09 -0.80
N ARG A 448 30.45 -0.52 0.35
CA ARG A 448 30.64 -1.24 1.62
C ARG A 448 29.35 -1.95 2.06
N HIS A 449 28.22 -1.27 1.95
CA HIS A 449 26.92 -1.81 2.34
C HIS A 449 26.21 -2.56 1.20
N ARG A 450 26.83 -2.65 0.02
CA ARG A 450 26.27 -3.30 -1.18
C ARG A 450 24.89 -2.77 -1.54
N VAL A 451 24.70 -1.46 -1.45
CA VAL A 451 23.44 -0.79 -1.80
C VAL A 451 23.60 0.00 -3.09
N PRO A 452 22.55 0.12 -3.92
CA PRO A 452 22.59 0.96 -5.10
C PRO A 452 22.75 2.43 -4.72
N LEU A 453 23.61 3.15 -5.50
CA LEU A 453 23.85 4.58 -5.38
C LEU A 453 23.28 5.29 -6.60
N ALA A 454 22.44 6.29 -6.38
CA ALA A 454 22.00 7.24 -7.40
C ALA A 454 22.57 8.63 -7.13
N VAL A 455 23.15 9.27 -8.12
CA VAL A 455 23.61 10.66 -8.04
C VAL A 455 22.79 11.50 -9.03
N ILE A 456 21.98 12.43 -8.50
CA ILE A 456 21.17 13.36 -9.27
C ILE A 456 21.82 14.74 -9.19
N HIS A 457 22.41 15.16 -10.31
CA HIS A 457 23.11 16.44 -10.41
C HIS A 457 22.18 17.52 -10.97
N CYS A 458 21.67 18.37 -10.08
CA CYS A 458 20.79 19.48 -10.39
C CYS A 458 21.55 20.62 -11.05
N GLN A 459 21.12 21.03 -12.23
CA GLN A 459 21.70 22.09 -13.05
C GLN A 459 20.63 23.10 -13.44
N SER A 460 21.01 24.36 -13.62
CA SER A 460 20.18 25.44 -14.19
C SER A 460 21.07 26.47 -14.85
N ALA A 461 20.55 27.22 -15.81
CA ALA A 461 21.25 28.33 -16.42
C ALA A 461 21.58 29.42 -15.38
N ASP A 462 22.71 30.09 -15.56
CA ASP A 462 23.22 31.12 -14.63
C ASP A 462 22.17 32.20 -14.31
N GLY A 463 21.46 32.71 -15.33
CA GLY A 463 20.41 33.72 -15.15
C GLY A 463 19.26 33.25 -14.25
N VAL A 464 18.84 31.97 -14.39
CA VAL A 464 17.79 31.38 -13.55
C VAL A 464 18.27 31.22 -12.10
N VAL A 465 19.51 30.82 -11.91
CA VAL A 465 20.11 30.72 -10.56
C VAL A 465 20.17 32.09 -9.91
N GLU A 466 20.62 33.12 -10.63
CA GLU A 466 20.73 34.49 -10.12
C GLU A 466 19.35 35.04 -9.69
N GLU A 467 18.32 34.85 -10.51
CA GLU A 467 16.95 35.25 -10.19
C GLU A 467 16.41 34.52 -8.94
N ARG A 468 16.62 33.20 -8.86
CA ARG A 468 16.24 32.38 -7.69
C ARG A 468 16.93 32.86 -6.41
N LEU A 469 18.21 33.22 -6.48
CA LEU A 469 18.96 33.71 -5.32
C LEU A 469 18.49 35.11 -4.90
N LYS A 470 18.22 36.03 -5.86
CA LYS A 470 17.64 37.35 -5.58
C LYS A 470 16.27 37.26 -4.90
N ARG A 471 15.39 36.38 -5.41
CA ARG A 471 14.06 36.16 -4.82
C ARG A 471 14.16 35.64 -3.39
N ARG A 472 15.00 34.65 -3.12
CA ARG A 472 15.22 34.11 -1.76
C ARG A 472 15.74 35.15 -0.78
N ALA A 473 16.66 36.00 -1.23
CA ALA A 473 17.19 37.08 -0.40
C ALA A 473 16.08 38.08 0.00
N ALA A 474 15.09 38.31 -0.88
CA ALA A 474 13.95 39.18 -0.61
C ALA A 474 12.91 38.55 0.33
N GLU A 475 12.72 37.22 0.28
CA GLU A 475 11.72 36.47 1.09
C GLU A 475 12.20 36.17 2.54
N GLY A 476 13.49 36.22 2.83
CA GLY A 476 14.05 36.09 4.20
C GLY A 476 13.80 34.78 4.95
N GLN A 477 13.29 33.73 4.27
CA GLN A 477 12.80 32.50 4.92
C GLN A 477 13.67 31.24 4.74
N ASP A 478 14.84 31.32 4.04
CA ASP A 478 15.61 30.11 3.71
C ASP A 478 16.71 29.80 4.72
N LEU A 479 16.89 28.51 5.02
CA LEU A 479 17.99 28.00 5.85
C LEU A 479 19.38 28.13 5.19
N SER A 480 19.46 28.43 3.89
CA SER A 480 20.68 28.52 3.10
C SER A 480 21.16 29.96 2.95
N ASP A 481 22.43 30.22 3.29
CA ASP A 481 23.10 31.52 3.12
C ASP A 481 23.63 31.73 1.68
N GLY A 482 23.04 31.07 0.68
CA GLY A 482 23.50 31.08 -0.72
C GLY A 482 23.35 32.45 -1.38
N ARG A 483 24.47 33.02 -1.83
CA ARG A 483 24.55 34.27 -2.58
C ARG A 483 25.16 34.04 -3.96
N TRP A 484 24.99 35.01 -4.87
CA TRP A 484 25.52 34.91 -6.23
C TRP A 484 27.04 34.71 -6.26
N GLU A 485 27.81 35.43 -5.41
CA GLU A 485 29.26 35.28 -5.29
C GLU A 485 29.67 33.88 -4.84
N ILE A 486 28.87 33.25 -3.97
CA ILE A 486 29.11 31.87 -3.53
C ILE A 486 28.86 30.90 -4.69
N TYR A 487 27.82 31.14 -5.48
CA TYR A 487 27.53 30.33 -6.68
C TYR A 487 28.70 30.34 -7.66
N LEU A 488 29.24 31.54 -7.99
CA LEU A 488 30.37 31.67 -8.92
C LEU A 488 31.62 30.95 -8.41
N LYS A 489 31.94 31.06 -7.12
CA LYS A 489 33.07 30.36 -6.51
C LYS A 489 32.89 28.83 -6.51
N GLN A 490 31.69 28.35 -6.18
CA GLN A 490 31.35 26.93 -6.25
C GLN A 490 31.44 26.40 -7.69
N LYS A 491 30.97 27.20 -8.68
CA LYS A 491 31.03 26.85 -10.11
C LYS A 491 32.48 26.69 -10.59
N ALA A 492 33.35 27.59 -10.19
CA ALA A 492 34.80 27.52 -10.51
C ALA A 492 35.50 26.33 -9.82
N ALA A 493 34.99 25.89 -8.67
CA ALA A 493 35.53 24.78 -7.89
C ALA A 493 34.86 23.41 -8.17
N LEU A 494 33.89 23.34 -9.09
CA LEU A 494 33.18 22.12 -9.42
C LEU A 494 34.11 21.15 -10.18
N GLU A 495 34.31 19.99 -9.58
CA GLU A 495 35.10 18.91 -10.20
C GLU A 495 34.19 17.97 -11.02
N PRO A 496 34.65 17.47 -12.19
CA PRO A 496 33.88 16.54 -13.03
C PRO A 496 33.38 15.30 -12.26
N PHE A 497 32.32 14.65 -12.78
CA PHE A 497 31.67 13.48 -12.16
C PHE A 497 32.19 12.15 -12.76
N GLU A 498 33.51 12.05 -13.03
CA GLU A 498 34.13 10.90 -13.69
C GLU A 498 34.13 9.62 -12.83
N GLU A 499 34.11 9.79 -11.49
CA GLU A 499 34.14 8.69 -10.52
C GLU A 499 32.80 7.97 -10.36
N ILE A 500 31.69 8.55 -10.86
CA ILE A 500 30.38 7.97 -10.80
C ILE A 500 30.05 7.31 -12.15
N SER A 501 29.61 6.06 -12.12
CA SER A 501 29.22 5.37 -13.36
C SER A 501 28.05 6.10 -14.04
N ARG A 502 28.04 6.10 -15.39
CA ARG A 502 27.00 6.78 -16.18
C ARG A 502 25.58 6.29 -15.83
N ASN A 503 25.45 5.02 -15.48
CA ASN A 503 24.15 4.43 -15.12
C ASN A 503 23.67 4.88 -13.72
N ALA A 504 24.57 5.37 -12.88
CA ALA A 504 24.25 5.87 -11.53
C ALA A 504 24.19 7.40 -11.46
N HIS A 505 24.45 8.11 -12.57
CA HIS A 505 24.48 9.57 -12.65
C HIS A 505 23.39 10.11 -13.58
N LEU A 506 22.53 10.99 -13.06
CA LEU A 506 21.54 11.74 -13.81
C LEU A 506 21.85 13.24 -13.72
N ALA A 507 22.24 13.85 -14.84
CA ALA A 507 22.28 15.30 -14.96
C ALA A 507 20.85 15.81 -15.23
N LEU A 508 20.33 16.67 -14.36
CA LEU A 508 18.93 17.09 -14.35
C LEU A 508 18.85 18.62 -14.48
N ASN A 509 18.25 19.12 -15.55
CA ASN A 509 17.88 20.51 -15.66
C ASN A 509 16.65 20.80 -14.79
N THR A 510 16.79 21.66 -13.77
CA THR A 510 15.76 21.96 -12.77
C THR A 510 14.97 23.23 -13.08
N GLU A 511 14.94 23.68 -14.33
CA GLU A 511 14.16 24.86 -14.75
C GLU A 511 12.68 24.51 -14.93
N ALA A 512 12.39 23.26 -15.27
CA ALA A 512 11.04 22.73 -15.33
C ALA A 512 10.39 22.62 -13.94
N ASP A 513 9.08 22.50 -13.90
CA ASP A 513 8.37 22.25 -12.66
C ASP A 513 8.68 20.85 -12.10
N VAL A 514 8.37 20.65 -10.81
CA VAL A 514 8.70 19.41 -10.08
C VAL A 514 7.99 18.19 -10.67
N SER A 515 6.82 18.36 -11.29
CA SER A 515 6.07 17.27 -11.91
C SER A 515 6.78 16.71 -13.15
N GLU A 516 7.37 17.59 -13.95
CA GLU A 516 8.18 17.19 -15.12
C GLU A 516 9.53 16.58 -14.71
N LEU A 517 10.17 17.14 -13.67
CA LEU A 517 11.41 16.56 -13.13
C LEU A 517 11.19 15.13 -12.64
N ARG A 518 10.04 14.85 -12.04
CA ARG A 518 9.65 13.53 -11.60
C ARG A 518 9.66 12.51 -12.74
N LYS A 519 9.18 12.87 -13.93
CA LYS A 519 9.12 11.97 -15.09
C LYS A 519 10.50 11.52 -15.58
N GLN A 520 11.56 12.26 -15.24
CA GLN A 520 12.94 11.88 -15.53
C GLN A 520 13.57 11.09 -14.37
N VAL A 521 13.33 11.53 -13.15
CA VAL A 521 13.98 10.99 -11.94
C VAL A 521 13.44 9.62 -11.54
N GLU A 522 12.11 9.44 -11.48
CA GLU A 522 11.53 8.17 -11.01
C GLU A 522 11.91 6.97 -11.90
N PRO A 523 11.86 7.02 -13.24
CA PRO A 523 12.31 5.91 -14.08
C PRO A 523 13.80 5.63 -13.94
N PHE A 524 14.63 6.66 -13.78
CA PHE A 524 16.06 6.49 -13.54
C PHE A 524 16.30 5.72 -12.24
N LEU A 525 15.67 6.13 -11.13
CA LEU A 525 15.78 5.46 -9.84
C LEU A 525 15.23 4.02 -9.90
N GLN A 526 14.08 3.83 -10.53
CA GLN A 526 13.45 2.51 -10.63
C GLN A 526 14.33 1.52 -11.40
N ARG A 527 14.87 1.90 -12.56
CA ARG A 527 15.81 1.07 -13.32
C ARG A 527 17.07 0.73 -12.51
N LEU A 528 17.63 1.72 -11.82
CA LEU A 528 18.84 1.54 -11.03
C LEU A 528 18.64 0.59 -9.84
N PHE A 529 17.49 0.67 -9.17
CA PHE A 529 17.22 -0.07 -7.93
C PHE A 529 16.63 -1.46 -8.17
N LEU A 530 15.83 -1.64 -9.24
CA LEU A 530 15.24 -2.95 -9.58
C LEU A 530 16.05 -3.73 -10.62
N GLY A 531 16.91 -3.06 -11.39
CA GLY A 531 17.49 -3.59 -12.62
C GLY A 531 16.56 -3.41 -13.82
N GLU A 532 17.05 -3.66 -15.02
CA GLU A 532 16.22 -3.68 -16.22
C GLU A 532 15.27 -4.89 -16.17
N ALA A 533 14.00 -4.67 -16.50
CA ALA A 533 13.07 -5.76 -16.74
C ALA A 533 13.61 -6.57 -17.92
N GLY A 534 14.11 -7.78 -17.67
CA GLY A 534 14.56 -8.66 -18.72
C GLY A 534 13.47 -8.77 -19.78
N THR A 535 13.75 -8.31 -20.97
CA THR A 535 13.00 -8.60 -22.20
C THR A 535 13.23 -10.08 -22.52
N ASN A 536 12.50 -10.98 -21.84
CA ASN A 536 12.35 -12.38 -22.24
C ASN A 536 10.91 -12.83 -21.98
#